data_a086650b46e0749abbed78e3a5eb3c9f
#
_entry.id   a086650b46e0749abbed78e3a5eb3c9f
#
_cell.length_a   1.000
_cell.length_b   1.000
_cell.length_c   1.000
_cell.angle_alpha   90.00
_cell.angle_beta   90.00
_cell.angle_gamma   90.00
#
_symmetry.space_group_name_H-M   'P 1'
#
loop_
_entity.id
_entity.type
_entity.pdbx_description
1 polymer ?
#
loop_
_entity_poly.entity_id
_entity_poly.type
_entity_poly.pdbx_seq_one_letter_code
_entity_poly.pdbx_strand_id
1 'polypeptide(L)'
;SANWDTAQVVTVTGVDDDIIDGTIASTVTVSVNDAASDNNFDAVADQTVTASTTDDDVAGFTIDQLDGSIEVDESGDTDTFTIVLDAQPTSDVVITITSSDTGEATVTSTLTFTPANWDTPQVVTVTGVDDDIIDGSQTSTITVSIDDANSDDDFDAIADQTVSVSTTDDDVAGFTVSETQGSTEVDESGTTDIITVVLNAQPASDVVMAISSSDASETAVN
;
A
#
# COMPACT_ATOMS: atom_id res chain seq x y z
N SER A 1 16.20 -58.43 30.70
CA SER A 1 15.53 -57.16 30.63
C SER A 1 14.51 -57.06 31.77
N ALA A 2 14.70 -56.09 32.66
CA ALA A 2 13.96 -56.01 33.92
C ALA A 2 12.66 -55.20 33.83
N ASN A 3 12.30 -54.68 32.68
CA ASN A 3 11.14 -53.77 32.47
C ASN A 3 10.29 -54.07 31.23
N TRP A 4 10.34 -55.32 30.76
CA TRP A 4 9.65 -55.72 29.52
C TRP A 4 8.10 -55.61 29.66
N ASP A 5 7.59 -55.67 30.86
CA ASP A 5 6.17 -55.59 31.22
C ASP A 5 5.74 -54.17 31.70
N THR A 6 6.66 -53.21 31.63
CA THR A 6 6.41 -51.84 32.03
C THR A 6 6.23 -50.97 30.77
N ALA A 7 5.08 -50.31 30.65
CA ALA A 7 4.83 -49.41 29.53
C ALA A 7 5.92 -48.33 29.43
N GLN A 8 6.50 -48.19 28.23
CA GLN A 8 7.40 -47.13 27.91
C GLN A 8 6.63 -46.00 27.24
N VAL A 9 6.96 -44.77 27.61
CA VAL A 9 6.27 -43.58 27.07
C VAL A 9 7.05 -43.01 25.88
N VAL A 10 6.34 -42.81 24.80
CA VAL A 10 6.82 -42.05 23.63
C VAL A 10 6.00 -40.77 23.54
N THR A 11 6.66 -39.63 23.50
CA THR A 11 6.00 -38.32 23.32
C THR A 11 6.04 -37.95 21.86
N VAL A 12 4.90 -37.56 21.31
CA VAL A 12 4.76 -36.96 19.98
C VAL A 12 4.44 -35.48 20.20
N THR A 13 5.15 -34.61 19.50
CA THR A 13 4.97 -33.15 19.62
C THR A 13 4.70 -32.60 18.23
N GLY A 14 3.71 -31.71 18.12
CA GLY A 14 3.49 -30.92 16.90
C GLY A 14 4.70 -30.02 16.62
N VAL A 15 4.93 -29.74 15.37
CA VAL A 15 5.92 -28.77 14.90
C VAL A 15 5.14 -27.63 14.29
N ASP A 16 5.42 -26.42 14.74
CA ASP A 16 4.86 -25.17 14.27
C ASP A 16 5.51 -24.77 12.94
N ASP A 17 4.71 -24.31 12.00
CA ASP A 17 5.18 -23.62 10.79
C ASP A 17 4.25 -22.41 10.53
N ASP A 18 4.40 -21.69 9.45
CA ASP A 18 3.59 -20.49 9.14
C ASP A 18 2.67 -20.71 7.92
N ILE A 19 2.48 -21.98 7.50
CA ILE A 19 1.72 -22.33 6.28
C ILE A 19 0.27 -22.67 6.65
N ILE A 20 -0.66 -22.03 5.97
CA ILE A 20 -2.09 -22.37 6.06
C ILE A 20 -2.32 -23.69 5.31
N ASP A 21 -2.19 -24.83 5.97
CA ASP A 21 -2.31 -26.15 5.37
C ASP A 21 -3.42 -27.03 6.01
N GLY A 22 -4.08 -26.47 7.01
CA GLY A 22 -5.15 -27.12 7.77
C GLY A 22 -4.64 -28.27 8.63
N THR A 23 -5.51 -29.21 8.92
CA THR A 23 -5.15 -30.34 9.78
C THR A 23 -4.38 -31.41 8.99
N ILE A 24 -3.12 -31.63 9.32
CA ILE A 24 -2.25 -32.62 8.69
C ILE A 24 -2.15 -33.88 9.52
N ALA A 25 -2.33 -35.05 8.87
CA ALA A 25 -2.16 -36.35 9.48
C ALA A 25 -0.81 -36.97 9.11
N SER A 26 0.00 -37.30 10.11
CA SER A 26 1.27 -37.99 9.96
C SER A 26 1.24 -39.36 10.60
N THR A 27 2.06 -40.29 10.10
CA THR A 27 2.14 -41.64 10.63
C THR A 27 3.42 -41.83 11.44
N VAL A 28 3.26 -42.13 12.70
CA VAL A 28 4.37 -42.54 13.57
C VAL A 28 4.46 -44.09 13.48
N THR A 29 5.61 -44.59 13.03
CA THR A 29 5.88 -46.01 12.92
C THR A 29 6.79 -46.46 14.06
N VAL A 30 6.39 -47.56 14.73
CA VAL A 30 7.20 -48.24 15.74
C VAL A 30 7.64 -49.58 15.18
N SER A 31 8.95 -49.76 15.03
CA SER A 31 9.57 -50.98 14.49
C SER A 31 10.58 -51.57 15.47
N VAL A 32 10.85 -52.83 15.34
CA VAL A 32 11.97 -53.53 16.04
C VAL A 32 13.26 -53.19 15.28
N ASN A 33 14.32 -52.84 16.02
CA ASN A 33 15.65 -52.71 15.44
C ASN A 33 16.35 -54.07 15.51
N ASP A 34 16.21 -54.85 14.45
CA ASP A 34 16.69 -56.25 14.36
C ASP A 34 18.19 -56.39 14.73
N ALA A 35 19.01 -55.44 14.28
CA ALA A 35 20.48 -55.50 14.55
C ALA A 35 20.85 -55.33 16.03
N ALA A 36 19.94 -54.79 16.85
CA ALA A 36 20.18 -54.50 18.25
C ALA A 36 19.19 -55.20 19.19
N SER A 37 18.34 -56.11 18.68
CA SER A 37 17.26 -56.76 19.41
C SER A 37 17.50 -58.25 19.54
N ASP A 38 16.70 -58.94 20.37
CA ASP A 38 16.61 -60.40 20.43
C ASP A 38 16.02 -60.92 19.11
N ASN A 39 16.72 -61.89 18.47
CA ASN A 39 16.36 -62.46 17.17
C ASN A 39 14.94 -63.08 17.13
N ASN A 40 14.35 -63.37 18.28
CA ASN A 40 12.96 -63.86 18.37
C ASN A 40 11.93 -62.73 18.04
N PHE A 41 12.39 -61.46 18.00
CA PHE A 41 11.55 -60.31 17.70
C PHE A 41 11.79 -59.75 16.28
N ASP A 42 12.76 -60.27 15.51
CA ASP A 42 13.09 -59.75 14.18
C ASP A 42 11.94 -59.84 13.18
N ALA A 43 11.03 -60.78 13.37
CA ALA A 43 9.88 -60.95 12.50
C ALA A 43 8.60 -60.22 12.96
N VAL A 44 8.69 -59.39 14.00
CA VAL A 44 7.56 -58.61 14.49
C VAL A 44 7.24 -57.50 13.51
N ALA A 45 6.01 -57.48 13.04
CA ALA A 45 5.55 -56.42 12.11
C ALA A 45 5.51 -55.05 12.79
N ASP A 46 5.88 -54.04 12.04
CA ASP A 46 5.76 -52.65 12.46
C ASP A 46 4.36 -52.29 12.88
N GLN A 47 4.25 -51.44 13.87
CA GLN A 47 3.00 -50.87 14.32
C GLN A 47 2.95 -49.38 14.03
N THR A 48 1.79 -48.86 13.66
CA THR A 48 1.63 -47.48 13.31
C THR A 48 0.58 -46.77 14.16
N VAL A 49 0.81 -45.51 14.44
CA VAL A 49 -0.14 -44.59 15.07
C VAL A 49 -0.26 -43.37 14.22
N THR A 50 -1.48 -42.92 13.95
CA THR A 50 -1.70 -41.62 13.26
C THR A 50 -1.66 -40.50 14.29
N ALA A 51 -0.79 -39.53 14.06
CA ALA A 51 -0.79 -38.23 14.74
C ALA A 51 -1.49 -37.21 13.85
N SER A 52 -2.31 -36.36 14.42
CA SER A 52 -3.00 -35.27 13.73
C SER A 52 -2.51 -33.96 14.32
N THR A 53 -1.91 -33.13 13.50
CA THR A 53 -1.48 -31.77 13.86
C THR A 53 -2.52 -30.79 13.34
N THR A 54 -3.03 -29.94 14.20
CA THR A 54 -3.95 -28.87 13.83
C THR A 54 -3.15 -27.62 13.49
N ASP A 55 -3.53 -26.97 12.42
CA ASP A 55 -3.01 -25.69 11.95
C ASP A 55 -3.61 -24.56 12.80
N ASP A 56 -2.81 -23.57 13.17
CA ASP A 56 -3.21 -22.37 13.88
C ASP A 56 -2.91 -21.06 13.11
N ASP A 57 -2.45 -21.18 11.85
CA ASP A 57 -2.21 -20.05 10.97
C ASP A 57 -3.50 -19.49 10.36
N VAL A 58 -3.52 -18.20 10.15
CA VAL A 58 -4.69 -17.48 9.62
C VAL A 58 -4.25 -16.49 8.54
N ALA A 59 -4.87 -16.59 7.37
CA ALA A 59 -4.65 -15.64 6.29
C ALA A 59 -4.99 -14.21 6.71
N GLY A 60 -4.11 -13.28 6.37
CA GLY A 60 -4.26 -11.86 6.64
C GLY A 60 -3.14 -11.04 6.03
N PHE A 61 -3.27 -9.73 6.11
CA PHE A 61 -2.17 -8.82 5.87
C PHE A 61 -2.22 -7.65 6.85
N THR A 62 -1.05 -7.17 7.21
CA THR A 62 -0.86 -6.02 8.09
C THR A 62 -0.35 -4.83 7.30
N ILE A 63 -0.99 -3.67 7.51
CA ILE A 63 -0.55 -2.37 6.99
C ILE A 63 0.16 -1.61 8.12
N ASP A 64 1.40 -1.17 7.87
CA ASP A 64 2.16 -0.33 8.80
C ASP A 64 2.41 1.06 8.21
N GLN A 65 1.85 2.07 8.87
CA GLN A 65 2.06 3.49 8.59
C GLN A 65 3.12 4.00 9.56
N LEU A 66 4.37 4.04 9.11
CA LEU A 66 5.56 4.29 9.93
C LEU A 66 5.47 5.56 10.79
N ASP A 67 4.81 6.62 10.29
CA ASP A 67 4.65 7.92 10.96
C ASP A 67 3.22 8.19 11.44
N GLY A 68 2.31 7.20 11.31
CA GLY A 68 0.94 7.21 11.86
C GLY A 68 -0.11 7.95 11.03
N SER A 69 0.27 8.70 10.01
CA SER A 69 -0.62 9.32 8.99
C SER A 69 0.12 9.40 7.66
N ILE A 70 -0.62 9.37 6.56
CA ILE A 70 -0.07 9.59 5.22
C ILE A 70 -0.42 11.01 4.79
N GLU A 71 0.61 11.82 4.59
CA GLU A 71 0.49 13.24 4.25
C GLU A 71 1.37 13.56 3.04
N VAL A 72 0.78 14.11 2.00
CA VAL A 72 1.46 14.56 0.79
C VAL A 72 1.03 15.99 0.46
N ASP A 73 1.74 16.66 -0.42
CA ASP A 73 1.32 17.93 -1.00
C ASP A 73 1.19 17.83 -2.53
N GLU A 74 0.49 18.80 -3.14
CA GLU A 74 0.24 18.84 -4.59
C GLU A 74 1.49 19.07 -5.41
N SER A 75 2.59 19.53 -4.83
CA SER A 75 3.87 19.71 -5.55
C SER A 75 4.50 18.40 -6.02
N GLY A 76 3.87 17.26 -5.74
CA GLY A 76 4.34 15.92 -6.09
C GLY A 76 5.17 15.26 -5.00
N ASP A 77 5.01 15.71 -3.77
CA ASP A 77 5.62 15.06 -2.60
C ASP A 77 5.11 13.63 -2.43
N THR A 78 5.87 12.81 -1.71
CA THR A 78 5.58 11.39 -1.54
C THR A 78 5.67 10.97 -0.10
N ASP A 79 4.73 10.10 0.30
CA ASP A 79 4.77 9.39 1.57
C ASP A 79 4.60 7.89 1.35
N THR A 80 4.89 7.07 2.36
CA THR A 80 4.90 5.61 2.20
C THR A 80 4.31 4.89 3.40
N PHE A 81 3.70 3.74 3.12
CA PHE A 81 3.39 2.72 4.11
C PHE A 81 3.87 1.35 3.63
N THR A 82 3.85 0.35 4.49
CA THR A 82 4.24 -1.01 4.11
C THR A 82 3.10 -1.99 4.31
N ILE A 83 3.14 -3.08 3.53
CA ILE A 83 2.23 -4.21 3.65
C ILE A 83 3.08 -5.47 3.82
N VAL A 84 2.64 -6.39 4.67
CA VAL A 84 3.23 -7.73 4.87
C VAL A 84 2.09 -8.73 5.08
N LEU A 85 2.23 -9.98 4.62
CA LEU A 85 1.26 -11.02 4.92
C LEU A 85 1.45 -11.55 6.36
N ASP A 86 0.38 -12.06 6.94
CA ASP A 86 0.36 -12.58 8.32
C ASP A 86 0.67 -14.09 8.38
N ALA A 87 0.56 -14.80 7.24
CA ALA A 87 0.90 -16.22 7.10
C ALA A 87 1.50 -16.52 5.72
N GLN A 88 2.21 -17.64 5.60
CA GLN A 88 2.86 -18.06 4.38
C GLN A 88 1.85 -18.64 3.37
N PRO A 89 1.70 -18.03 2.19
CA PRO A 89 0.85 -18.57 1.15
C PRO A 89 1.50 -19.78 0.46
N THR A 90 0.70 -20.65 -0.13
CA THR A 90 1.15 -21.79 -0.94
C THR A 90 1.40 -21.41 -2.41
N SER A 91 0.80 -20.31 -2.86
CA SER A 91 0.99 -19.68 -4.17
C SER A 91 1.09 -18.17 -4.02
N ASP A 92 1.24 -17.43 -5.12
CA ASP A 92 1.35 -15.97 -5.06
C ASP A 92 0.06 -15.33 -4.55
N VAL A 93 0.20 -14.23 -3.78
CA VAL A 93 -0.89 -13.34 -3.36
C VAL A 93 -0.68 -11.98 -4.00
N VAL A 94 -1.65 -11.54 -4.80
CA VAL A 94 -1.64 -10.26 -5.48
C VAL A 94 -2.54 -9.28 -4.75
N ILE A 95 -1.96 -8.17 -4.30
CA ILE A 95 -2.69 -7.07 -3.65
C ILE A 95 -2.89 -5.95 -4.66
N THR A 96 -4.13 -5.52 -4.83
CA THR A 96 -4.52 -4.35 -5.61
C THR A 96 -4.73 -3.15 -4.70
N ILE A 97 -4.18 -2.00 -5.08
CA ILE A 97 -4.21 -0.79 -4.27
C ILE A 97 -4.76 0.35 -5.15
N THR A 98 -5.79 1.04 -4.65
CA THR A 98 -6.48 2.09 -5.40
C THR A 98 -6.70 3.34 -4.56
N SER A 99 -6.62 4.52 -5.19
CA SER A 99 -7.03 5.79 -4.58
C SER A 99 -8.48 6.11 -4.94
N SER A 100 -9.24 6.65 -3.99
CA SER A 100 -10.60 7.16 -4.23
C SER A 100 -10.61 8.43 -5.06
N ASP A 101 -9.51 9.18 -5.04
CA ASP A 101 -9.33 10.39 -5.82
C ASP A 101 -7.90 10.45 -6.38
N THR A 102 -7.77 10.18 -7.67
CA THR A 102 -6.49 10.21 -8.39
C THR A 102 -6.12 11.61 -8.88
N GLY A 103 -7.00 12.60 -8.72
CA GLY A 103 -6.70 14.02 -8.92
C GLY A 103 -5.90 14.60 -7.77
N GLU A 104 -6.04 14.02 -6.57
CA GLU A 104 -5.40 14.44 -5.33
C GLU A 104 -4.16 13.60 -4.99
N ALA A 105 -4.32 12.27 -5.06
CA ALA A 105 -3.24 11.36 -4.71
C ALA A 105 -3.26 10.10 -5.58
N THR A 106 -2.10 9.75 -6.11
CA THR A 106 -1.86 8.47 -6.78
C THR A 106 -1.08 7.52 -5.89
N VAL A 107 -1.15 6.22 -6.19
CA VAL A 107 -0.56 5.18 -5.35
C VAL A 107 0.06 4.05 -6.19
N THR A 108 1.04 3.34 -5.64
CA THR A 108 1.50 2.05 -6.18
C THR A 108 0.29 1.13 -6.34
N SER A 109 0.01 0.67 -7.55
CA SER A 109 -1.27 0.01 -7.87
C SER A 109 -1.32 -1.48 -7.51
N THR A 110 -0.16 -2.14 -7.39
CA THR A 110 -0.13 -3.60 -7.21
C THR A 110 1.14 -4.03 -6.48
N LEU A 111 1.00 -5.00 -5.56
CA LEU A 111 2.09 -5.75 -4.96
C LEU A 111 1.86 -7.24 -5.18
N THR A 112 2.94 -8.02 -5.23
CA THR A 112 2.87 -9.47 -5.29
C THR A 112 3.73 -10.08 -4.18
N PHE A 113 3.12 -10.87 -3.35
CA PHE A 113 3.78 -11.70 -2.35
C PHE A 113 3.86 -13.14 -2.85
N THR A 114 4.99 -13.76 -2.65
CA THR A 114 5.26 -15.16 -3.01
C THR A 114 5.50 -15.99 -1.75
N PRO A 115 5.46 -17.32 -1.79
CA PRO A 115 5.86 -18.16 -0.66
C PRO A 115 7.26 -17.89 -0.10
N ALA A 116 8.11 -17.16 -0.85
CA ALA A 116 9.50 -16.88 -0.47
C ALA A 116 9.72 -15.47 0.12
N ASN A 117 8.75 -14.55 -0.01
CA ASN A 117 8.89 -13.16 0.45
C ASN A 117 7.67 -12.63 1.22
N TRP A 118 6.76 -13.51 1.61
CA TRP A 118 5.50 -13.18 2.27
C TRP A 118 5.68 -12.37 3.57
N ASP A 119 6.74 -12.68 4.33
CA ASP A 119 7.12 -12.06 5.60
C ASP A 119 7.99 -10.80 5.45
N THR A 120 8.26 -10.39 4.20
CA THR A 120 9.08 -9.22 3.92
C THR A 120 8.18 -8.03 3.58
N PRO A 121 8.14 -6.97 4.44
CA PRO A 121 7.32 -5.80 4.16
C PRO A 121 7.62 -5.17 2.80
N GLN A 122 6.59 -4.96 1.98
CA GLN A 122 6.69 -4.28 0.69
C GLN A 122 6.16 -2.86 0.80
N VAL A 123 6.86 -1.92 0.16
CA VAL A 123 6.57 -0.49 0.24
C VAL A 123 5.50 -0.10 -0.77
N VAL A 124 4.50 0.61 -0.29
CA VAL A 124 3.52 1.35 -1.09
C VAL A 124 3.88 2.82 -1.05
N THR A 125 4.04 3.45 -2.22
CA THR A 125 4.29 4.89 -2.33
C THR A 125 2.99 5.58 -2.71
N VAL A 126 2.66 6.62 -1.97
CA VAL A 126 1.60 7.59 -2.27
C VAL A 126 2.28 8.86 -2.77
N THR A 127 1.73 9.47 -3.83
CA THR A 127 2.26 10.68 -4.44
C THR A 127 1.13 11.69 -4.58
N GLY A 128 1.33 12.91 -4.08
CA GLY A 128 0.42 14.03 -4.30
C GLY A 128 0.36 14.41 -5.77
N VAL A 129 -0.77 14.90 -6.22
CA VAL A 129 -1.01 15.30 -7.61
C VAL A 129 -1.30 16.78 -7.65
N ASP A 130 -0.50 17.49 -8.46
CA ASP A 130 -0.60 18.91 -8.68
C ASP A 130 -1.82 19.26 -9.53
N ASP A 131 -2.59 20.25 -9.09
CA ASP A 131 -3.56 20.95 -9.94
C ASP A 131 -3.38 22.48 -9.79
N ASP A 132 -4.24 23.29 -10.31
CA ASP A 132 -4.15 24.76 -10.20
C ASP A 132 -5.32 25.35 -9.39
N ILE A 133 -6.08 24.53 -8.62
CA ILE A 133 -7.31 24.90 -7.94
C ILE A 133 -7.03 25.17 -6.46
N ILE A 134 -7.38 26.36 -5.98
CA ILE A 134 -7.32 26.68 -4.56
C ILE A 134 -8.53 26.04 -3.87
N ASP A 135 -8.40 24.83 -3.38
CA ASP A 135 -9.48 24.10 -2.71
C ASP A 135 -9.18 23.68 -1.27
N GLY A 136 -7.96 23.95 -0.80
CA GLY A 136 -7.45 23.60 0.53
C GLY A 136 -7.17 22.10 0.67
N SER A 137 -6.82 21.68 1.88
CA SER A 137 -6.44 20.27 2.07
C SER A 137 -7.57 19.31 1.77
N GLN A 138 -7.33 18.35 0.91
CA GLN A 138 -8.24 17.29 0.50
C GLN A 138 -7.92 15.96 1.19
N THR A 139 -8.89 15.06 1.24
CA THR A 139 -8.70 13.74 1.85
C THR A 139 -9.11 12.64 0.88
N SER A 140 -8.17 11.77 0.55
CA SER A 140 -8.39 10.58 -0.25
C SER A 140 -8.36 9.32 0.62
N THR A 141 -9.03 8.27 0.16
CA THR A 141 -8.97 6.94 0.78
C THR A 141 -8.24 5.99 -0.16
N ILE A 142 -7.15 5.41 0.31
CA ILE A 142 -6.50 4.30 -0.36
C ILE A 142 -7.16 3.01 0.10
N THR A 143 -7.63 2.20 -0.84
CA THR A 143 -8.19 0.87 -0.58
C THR A 143 -7.16 -0.19 -0.99
N VAL A 144 -6.91 -1.11 -0.08
CA VAL A 144 -6.01 -2.27 -0.24
C VAL A 144 -6.87 -3.52 -0.23
N SER A 145 -6.87 -4.27 -1.32
CA SER A 145 -7.70 -5.47 -1.52
C SER A 145 -6.90 -6.61 -2.13
N ILE A 146 -7.30 -7.85 -1.84
CA ILE A 146 -6.76 -9.04 -2.52
C ILE A 146 -7.37 -9.12 -3.93
N ASP A 147 -6.56 -9.46 -4.93
CA ASP A 147 -7.03 -9.85 -6.26
C ASP A 147 -7.29 -11.37 -6.28
N ASP A 148 -8.48 -11.78 -5.86
CA ASP A 148 -8.89 -13.17 -5.68
C ASP A 148 -8.61 -14.04 -6.93
N ALA A 149 -8.73 -13.46 -8.12
CA ALA A 149 -8.54 -14.21 -9.36
C ALA A 149 -7.08 -14.61 -9.64
N ASN A 150 -6.13 -13.94 -9.00
CA ASN A 150 -4.70 -14.09 -9.20
C ASN A 150 -3.94 -14.40 -7.91
N SER A 151 -4.66 -14.72 -6.83
CA SER A 151 -4.10 -14.97 -5.50
C SER A 151 -4.30 -16.42 -5.05
N ASP A 152 -3.65 -16.78 -3.95
CA ASP A 152 -3.88 -18.01 -3.21
C ASP A 152 -5.30 -18.03 -2.65
N ASP A 153 -6.06 -19.09 -2.90
CA ASP A 153 -7.49 -19.23 -2.51
C ASP A 153 -7.71 -19.06 -1.00
N ASP A 154 -6.71 -19.33 -0.15
CA ASP A 154 -6.81 -19.16 1.31
C ASP A 154 -6.88 -17.68 1.72
N PHE A 155 -6.46 -16.77 0.84
CA PHE A 155 -6.49 -15.32 1.04
C PHE A 155 -7.73 -14.62 0.46
N ASP A 156 -8.57 -15.29 -0.34
CA ASP A 156 -9.74 -14.70 -1.01
C ASP A 156 -10.77 -14.07 -0.07
N ALA A 157 -10.89 -14.57 1.16
CA ALA A 157 -11.90 -14.13 2.10
C ALA A 157 -11.48 -12.91 2.97
N ILE A 158 -10.29 -12.35 2.72
CA ILE A 158 -9.78 -11.23 3.50
C ILE A 158 -10.52 -9.95 3.11
N ALA A 159 -11.02 -9.25 4.12
CA ALA A 159 -11.70 -7.97 3.91
C ALA A 159 -10.71 -6.86 3.50
N ASP A 160 -11.16 -5.98 2.61
CA ASP A 160 -10.42 -4.77 2.23
C ASP A 160 -10.04 -3.95 3.48
N GLN A 161 -8.84 -3.39 3.44
CA GLN A 161 -8.38 -2.42 4.43
C GLN A 161 -8.20 -1.06 3.77
N THR A 162 -8.25 0.01 4.56
CA THR A 162 -8.15 1.37 4.04
C THR A 162 -7.14 2.20 4.80
N VAL A 163 -6.47 3.10 4.06
CA VAL A 163 -5.56 4.12 4.57
C VAL A 163 -6.09 5.49 4.16
N SER A 164 -6.14 6.44 5.10
CA SER A 164 -6.51 7.83 4.80
C SER A 164 -5.27 8.62 4.42
N VAL A 165 -5.37 9.40 3.35
CA VAL A 165 -4.32 10.30 2.86
C VAL A 165 -4.83 11.72 2.93
N SER A 166 -4.00 12.65 3.41
CA SER A 166 -4.25 14.09 3.36
C SER A 166 -3.33 14.71 2.32
N THR A 167 -3.90 15.36 1.30
CA THR A 167 -3.16 16.17 0.32
C THR A 167 -3.30 17.64 0.71
N THR A 168 -2.20 18.37 0.79
CA THR A 168 -2.21 19.81 1.07
C THR A 168 -2.08 20.60 -0.20
N ASP A 169 -2.97 21.59 -0.39
CA ASP A 169 -3.01 22.56 -1.48
C ASP A 169 -1.82 23.53 -1.37
N ASP A 170 -1.06 23.74 -2.43
CA ASP A 170 0.05 24.68 -2.50
C ASP A 170 -0.27 25.92 -3.36
N ASP A 171 -1.46 26.00 -3.91
CA ASP A 171 -1.94 27.10 -4.73
C ASP A 171 -2.27 28.36 -3.94
N VAL A 172 -1.95 29.51 -4.51
CA VAL A 172 -2.20 30.80 -3.89
C VAL A 172 -2.86 31.76 -4.88
N ALA A 173 -3.99 32.35 -4.45
CA ALA A 173 -4.66 33.37 -5.22
C ALA A 173 -3.74 34.57 -5.51
N GLY A 174 -3.65 34.92 -6.78
CA GLY A 174 -2.84 36.04 -7.22
C GLY A 174 -2.98 36.29 -8.70
N PHE A 175 -2.27 37.32 -9.16
CA PHE A 175 -2.10 37.58 -10.58
C PHE A 175 -0.73 38.16 -10.86
N THR A 176 -0.21 37.90 -12.04
CA THR A 176 1.03 38.42 -12.53
C THR A 176 0.77 39.42 -13.65
N VAL A 177 1.40 40.57 -13.56
CA VAL A 177 1.41 41.57 -14.63
C VAL A 177 2.76 41.54 -15.32
N SER A 178 2.76 41.43 -16.64
CA SER A 178 3.98 41.44 -17.45
C SER A 178 3.92 42.56 -18.48
N GLU A 179 5.02 43.29 -18.61
CA GLU A 179 5.24 44.34 -19.59
C GLU A 179 5.95 43.79 -20.83
N THR A 180 5.53 44.16 -22.02
CA THR A 180 6.25 43.85 -23.25
C THR A 180 7.61 44.57 -23.26
N GLN A 181 8.71 43.84 -23.52
CA GLN A 181 10.07 44.36 -23.56
C GLN A 181 10.61 44.93 -22.22
N GLY A 182 9.91 44.70 -21.08
CA GLY A 182 10.39 45.10 -19.74
C GLY A 182 10.13 46.56 -19.34
N SER A 183 9.39 47.32 -20.15
CA SER A 183 8.87 48.65 -19.83
C SER A 183 7.63 48.96 -20.67
N THR A 184 6.73 49.75 -20.12
CA THR A 184 5.55 50.26 -20.86
C THR A 184 5.81 51.70 -21.24
N GLU A 185 6.02 51.96 -22.56
CA GLU A 185 6.35 53.26 -23.08
C GLU A 185 5.36 53.70 -24.16
N VAL A 186 4.72 54.82 -23.95
CA VAL A 186 3.79 55.46 -24.90
C VAL A 186 4.16 56.92 -25.06
N ASP A 187 3.73 57.55 -26.17
CA ASP A 187 3.95 58.97 -26.41
C ASP A 187 2.65 59.69 -26.82
N GLU A 188 2.63 60.99 -26.74
CA GLU A 188 1.47 61.85 -27.09
C GLU A 188 1.04 61.77 -28.55
N SER A 189 1.81 61.11 -29.44
CA SER A 189 1.38 60.86 -30.83
C SER A 189 0.37 59.72 -30.94
N GLY A 190 0.03 59.07 -29.83
CA GLY A 190 -0.94 57.98 -29.77
C GLY A 190 -0.32 56.60 -29.99
N THR A 191 0.94 56.42 -29.67
CA THR A 191 1.56 55.09 -29.62
C THR A 191 0.90 54.25 -28.55
N THR A 192 0.89 52.94 -28.73
CA THR A 192 0.32 51.97 -27.77
C THR A 192 1.37 50.96 -27.36
N ASP A 193 1.32 50.56 -26.10
CA ASP A 193 2.06 49.41 -25.58
C ASP A 193 1.12 48.47 -24.90
N ILE A 194 1.57 47.26 -24.61
CA ILE A 194 0.72 46.16 -24.10
C ILE A 194 1.29 45.66 -22.78
N ILE A 195 0.43 45.56 -21.79
CA ILE A 195 0.65 44.77 -20.60
C ILE A 195 -0.25 43.52 -20.65
N THR A 196 0.21 42.41 -20.08
CA THR A 196 -0.58 41.20 -19.92
C THR A 196 -0.83 40.90 -18.44
N VAL A 197 -2.00 40.37 -18.14
CA VAL A 197 -2.39 39.95 -16.79
C VAL A 197 -2.79 38.49 -16.86
N VAL A 198 -2.23 37.67 -15.97
CA VAL A 198 -2.54 36.24 -15.85
C VAL A 198 -2.82 35.95 -14.38
N LEU A 199 -3.84 35.13 -14.09
CA LEU A 199 -4.06 34.62 -12.74
C LEU A 199 -3.00 33.56 -12.40
N ASN A 200 -2.66 33.43 -11.13
CA ASN A 200 -1.64 32.46 -10.66
C ASN A 200 -2.27 31.09 -10.35
N ALA A 201 -3.59 31.04 -10.12
CA ALA A 201 -4.31 29.81 -9.85
C ALA A 201 -5.69 29.86 -10.53
N GLN A 202 -6.33 28.71 -10.71
CA GLN A 202 -7.63 28.58 -11.35
C GLN A 202 -8.75 29.07 -10.42
N PRO A 203 -9.54 30.08 -10.84
CA PRO A 203 -10.64 30.56 -10.01
C PRO A 203 -11.87 29.67 -10.13
N ALA A 204 -12.61 29.47 -9.05
CA ALA A 204 -13.90 28.77 -9.04
C ALA A 204 -15.04 29.56 -9.72
N SER A 205 -14.85 30.85 -9.99
CA SER A 205 -15.79 31.74 -10.67
C SER A 205 -15.06 32.89 -11.36
N ASP A 206 -15.78 33.69 -12.18
CA ASP A 206 -15.19 34.81 -12.91
C ASP A 206 -14.45 35.79 -11.99
N VAL A 207 -13.22 36.14 -12.37
CA VAL A 207 -12.44 37.20 -11.75
C VAL A 207 -12.49 38.44 -12.64
N VAL A 208 -13.02 39.53 -12.14
CA VAL A 208 -13.11 40.78 -12.85
C VAL A 208 -12.01 41.74 -12.39
N MET A 209 -11.12 42.09 -13.30
CA MET A 209 -10.03 43.01 -13.04
C MET A 209 -10.47 44.45 -13.41
N ALA A 210 -10.20 45.41 -12.53
CA ALA A 210 -10.37 46.81 -12.80
C ALA A 210 -9.00 47.42 -13.09
N ILE A 211 -8.83 48.07 -14.26
CA ILE A 211 -7.61 48.74 -14.67
C ILE A 211 -7.88 50.21 -14.75
N SER A 212 -7.01 51.04 -14.19
CA SER A 212 -7.15 52.47 -14.19
C SER A 212 -5.80 53.19 -14.32
N SER A 213 -5.78 54.31 -15.00
CA SER A 213 -4.64 55.22 -14.98
C SER A 213 -4.79 56.23 -13.84
N SER A 214 -3.69 56.60 -13.19
CA SER A 214 -3.67 57.70 -12.19
C SER A 214 -3.81 59.07 -12.85
N ASP A 215 -3.46 59.17 -14.15
CA ASP A 215 -3.65 60.38 -14.96
C ASP A 215 -4.20 59.99 -16.35
N ALA A 216 -5.51 60.08 -16.48
CA ALA A 216 -6.19 59.75 -17.73
C ALA A 216 -6.06 60.83 -18.83
N SER A 217 -5.44 61.98 -18.49
CA SER A 217 -5.10 63.00 -19.51
C SER A 217 -3.77 62.68 -20.21
N GLU A 218 -2.93 61.86 -19.60
CA GLU A 218 -1.61 61.46 -20.15
C GLU A 218 -1.65 60.03 -20.69
N THR A 219 -2.31 59.10 -19.98
CA THR A 219 -2.34 57.67 -20.35
C THR A 219 -3.74 57.11 -20.19
N ALA A 220 -4.32 56.61 -21.27
CA ALA A 220 -5.60 55.89 -21.25
C ALA A 220 -5.40 54.38 -21.26
N VAL A 221 -6.20 53.65 -20.50
CA VAL A 221 -6.27 52.18 -20.50
C VAL A 221 -7.65 51.76 -21.07
N ASN A 222 -7.66 50.73 -21.94
CA ASN A 222 -8.88 50.21 -22.60
C ASN A 222 -9.07 48.73 -22.36
#